data_b68a75ad4cef6bc76de2469c1ed17852
#
_entry.id   b68a75ad4cef6bc76de2469c1ed17852
#
_cell.length_a   1.000
_cell.length_b   1.000
_cell.length_c   1.000
_cell.angle_alpha   90.00
_cell.angle_beta   90.00
_cell.angle_gamma   90.00
#
_symmetry.space_group_name_H-M   'P 1'
#
loop_
_entity.id
_entity.type
_entity.pdbx_description
1 polymer ?
#
loop_
_entity_poly.entity_id
_entity_poly.type
_entity_poly.pdbx_seq_one_letter_code
_entity_poly.pdbx_strand_id
1 'polypeptide(L)'
;MPMQPRPRRETVSPSPSVVVASVMPSDQRQFFFGLNFTLLNLGMGVGGVLGGAIVDVTRPSTFELVYVIDAATFLVPLALYLGPLRHHGGRVEHPSSPDGDAPRGGYAQVLREPTMRLLVLLGFITAFIGYAQFGVGFQAFARSVAHVSTQVLGWAYAANTAVIVVVQILVLRLVSGRRRTRALLLMCGLWSLSWTVLGLAGWSGERSATMAGVLVCASAAIFGIGETFLQPTLPAMVNDLAPDALRGRYNSASAGAFHLAEIVGPPFAGLLIGHALAGWYTLALVLGCVGAAAVTLAVERRLSPAVNGLGAPREPDVAGELALEVQRAKLSGE
;
A
#
# COMPACT_ATOMS: atom_id res chain seq x y z
N MET A 1 14.07 -7.35 -54.01
CA MET A 1 13.34 -6.58 -52.94
C MET A 1 13.77 -7.20 -51.61
N PRO A 2 14.59 -6.59 -50.77
CA PRO A 2 15.03 -7.15 -49.53
C PRO A 2 13.89 -7.09 -48.50
N MET A 3 13.62 -8.23 -47.88
CA MET A 3 12.64 -8.41 -46.79
C MET A 3 13.11 -7.58 -45.56
N GLN A 4 12.38 -6.55 -45.20
CA GLN A 4 12.63 -5.82 -43.94
C GLN A 4 12.34 -6.75 -42.75
N PRO A 5 13.26 -6.84 -41.76
CA PRO A 5 13.01 -7.63 -40.56
C PRO A 5 11.84 -7.00 -39.78
N ARG A 6 10.82 -7.82 -39.50
CA ARG A 6 9.71 -7.42 -38.62
C ARG A 6 10.28 -7.03 -37.25
N PRO A 7 9.90 -5.89 -36.68
CA PRO A 7 10.36 -5.53 -35.34
C PRO A 7 9.93 -6.62 -34.34
N ARG A 8 10.88 -7.12 -33.54
CA ARG A 8 10.60 -7.99 -32.40
C ARG A 8 9.67 -7.21 -31.45
N ARG A 9 8.44 -7.67 -31.33
CA ARG A 9 7.51 -7.19 -30.32
C ARG A 9 7.98 -7.70 -28.96
N GLU A 10 8.61 -6.87 -28.17
CA GLU A 10 8.87 -7.15 -26.77
C GLU A 10 7.51 -7.18 -26.06
N THR A 11 7.05 -8.34 -25.70
CA THR A 11 5.86 -8.57 -24.87
C THR A 11 6.25 -8.32 -23.41
N VAL A 12 6.31 -7.07 -23.01
CA VAL A 12 6.36 -6.72 -21.57
C VAL A 12 4.96 -6.91 -21.02
N SER A 13 4.78 -7.86 -20.12
CA SER A 13 3.52 -8.01 -19.39
C SER A 13 3.26 -6.73 -18.59
N PRO A 14 2.20 -5.97 -18.86
CA PRO A 14 1.92 -4.73 -18.14
C PRO A 14 1.60 -5.06 -16.68
N SER A 15 2.16 -4.29 -15.75
CA SER A 15 1.78 -4.41 -14.34
C SER A 15 0.27 -4.13 -14.18
N PRO A 16 -0.40 -4.73 -13.18
CA PRO A 16 -1.83 -4.47 -12.93
C PRO A 16 -2.18 -2.98 -12.86
N SER A 17 -1.29 -2.17 -12.31
CA SER A 17 -1.45 -0.71 -12.25
C SER A 17 -1.51 -0.04 -13.63
N VAL A 18 -0.75 -0.55 -14.61
CA VAL A 18 -0.74 -0.03 -15.99
C VAL A 18 -2.04 -0.40 -16.70
N VAL A 19 -2.52 -1.63 -16.51
CA VAL A 19 -3.80 -2.08 -17.07
C VAL A 19 -4.94 -1.22 -16.53
N VAL A 20 -5.00 -1.01 -15.23
CA VAL A 20 -6.02 -0.15 -14.59
C VAL A 20 -5.93 1.28 -15.12
N ALA A 21 -4.72 1.83 -15.22
CA ALA A 21 -4.53 3.19 -15.73
C ALA A 21 -4.94 3.36 -17.20
N SER A 22 -4.96 2.27 -17.99
CA SER A 22 -5.37 2.30 -19.39
C SER A 22 -6.87 2.13 -19.61
N VAL A 23 -7.56 1.47 -18.67
CA VAL A 23 -9.01 1.16 -18.80
C VAL A 23 -9.86 2.16 -18.01
N MET A 24 -9.34 2.74 -16.92
CA MET A 24 -10.10 3.63 -16.04
C MET A 24 -9.82 5.11 -16.30
N PRO A 25 -10.87 5.95 -16.29
CA PRO A 25 -10.76 7.41 -16.26
C PRO A 25 -9.90 7.87 -15.09
N SER A 26 -9.15 8.97 -15.25
CA SER A 26 -8.19 9.47 -14.27
C SER A 26 -8.83 9.83 -12.91
N ASP A 27 -10.07 10.29 -12.93
CA ASP A 27 -10.90 10.64 -11.78
C ASP A 27 -11.31 9.43 -10.93
N GLN A 28 -11.48 8.26 -11.55
CA GLN A 28 -11.90 7.02 -10.87
C GLN A 28 -10.72 6.18 -10.35
N ARG A 29 -9.49 6.46 -10.78
CA ARG A 29 -8.30 5.67 -10.42
C ARG A 29 -8.04 5.65 -8.92
N GLN A 30 -8.19 6.79 -8.25
CA GLN A 30 -7.96 6.89 -6.80
C GLN A 30 -8.96 6.03 -6.02
N PHE A 31 -10.24 6.08 -6.40
CA PHE A 31 -11.29 5.24 -5.81
C PHE A 31 -11.00 3.76 -6.04
N PHE A 32 -10.62 3.38 -7.26
CA PHE A 32 -10.28 1.99 -7.61
C PHE A 32 -9.11 1.46 -6.80
N PHE A 33 -8.01 2.23 -6.67
CA PHE A 33 -6.88 1.82 -5.85
C PHE A 33 -7.23 1.71 -4.38
N GLY A 34 -8.05 2.61 -3.86
CA GLY A 34 -8.58 2.53 -2.49
C GLY A 34 -9.46 1.29 -2.27
N LEU A 35 -10.36 1.00 -3.21
CA LEU A 35 -11.20 -0.20 -3.17
C LEU A 35 -10.36 -1.48 -3.24
N ASN A 36 -9.40 -1.54 -4.17
CA ASN A 36 -8.48 -2.67 -4.30
C ASN A 36 -7.70 -2.90 -3.00
N PHE A 37 -7.20 -1.85 -2.37
CA PHE A 37 -6.52 -1.94 -1.08
C PHE A 37 -7.45 -2.48 0.02
N THR A 38 -8.68 -1.99 0.07
CA THR A 38 -9.70 -2.49 1.02
C THR A 38 -9.99 -3.97 0.82
N LEU A 39 -10.16 -4.40 -0.45
CA LEU A 39 -10.44 -5.80 -0.78
C LEU A 39 -9.25 -6.71 -0.46
N LEU A 40 -8.02 -6.26 -0.70
CA LEU A 40 -6.80 -6.99 -0.32
C LEU A 40 -6.72 -7.17 1.20
N ASN A 41 -6.96 -6.13 1.98
CA ASN A 41 -6.95 -6.21 3.44
C ASN A 41 -8.08 -7.10 3.97
N LEU A 42 -9.29 -6.99 3.40
CA LEU A 42 -10.40 -7.85 3.74
C LEU A 42 -10.07 -9.32 3.45
N GLY A 43 -9.46 -9.59 2.28
CA GLY A 43 -9.00 -10.94 1.90
C GLY A 43 -7.96 -11.49 2.87
N MET A 44 -6.97 -10.68 3.27
CA MET A 44 -5.98 -11.05 4.29
C MET A 44 -6.64 -11.33 5.65
N GLY A 45 -7.58 -10.50 6.07
CA GLY A 45 -8.31 -10.69 7.33
C GLY A 45 -9.15 -11.97 7.34
N VAL A 46 -9.96 -12.17 6.30
CA VAL A 46 -10.78 -13.39 6.13
C VAL A 46 -9.89 -14.63 6.02
N GLY A 47 -8.83 -14.56 5.20
CA GLY A 47 -7.86 -15.65 5.04
C GLY A 47 -7.15 -16.01 6.34
N GLY A 48 -6.77 -15.00 7.14
CA GLY A 48 -6.17 -15.21 8.46
C GLY A 48 -7.10 -15.90 9.44
N VAL A 49 -8.37 -15.50 9.48
CA VAL A 49 -9.39 -16.15 10.35
C VAL A 49 -9.66 -17.58 9.91
N LEU A 50 -9.85 -17.82 8.61
CA LEU A 50 -10.07 -19.15 8.06
C LEU A 50 -8.85 -20.05 8.26
N GLY A 51 -7.65 -19.55 7.98
CA GLY A 51 -6.41 -20.28 8.23
C GLY A 51 -6.22 -20.63 9.70
N GLY A 52 -6.48 -19.68 10.60
CA GLY A 52 -6.42 -19.92 12.05
C GLY A 52 -7.47 -20.93 12.55
N ALA A 53 -8.62 -21.02 11.89
CA ALA A 53 -9.67 -22.00 12.23
C ALA A 53 -9.38 -23.41 11.68
N ILE A 54 -8.65 -23.52 10.56
CA ILE A 54 -8.37 -24.79 9.88
C ILE A 54 -7.07 -25.42 10.38
N VAL A 55 -6.03 -24.58 10.64
CA VAL A 55 -4.68 -25.07 10.94
C VAL A 55 -4.55 -25.59 12.37
N ASP A 56 -4.25 -26.87 12.48
CA ASP A 56 -3.80 -27.52 13.71
C ASP A 56 -2.31 -27.86 13.57
N VAL A 57 -1.46 -27.19 14.35
CA VAL A 57 0.01 -27.35 14.30
C VAL A 57 0.48 -28.78 14.59
N THR A 58 -0.38 -29.61 15.20
CA THR A 58 -0.09 -31.02 15.48
C THR A 58 -0.43 -31.94 14.29
N ARG A 59 -1.14 -31.43 13.27
CA ARG A 59 -1.64 -32.20 12.13
C ARG A 59 -1.19 -31.61 10.81
N PRO A 60 -0.12 -32.15 10.18
CA PRO A 60 0.40 -31.65 8.91
C PRO A 60 -0.64 -31.55 7.78
N SER A 61 -1.62 -32.50 7.76
CA SER A 61 -2.69 -32.49 6.74
C SER A 61 -3.56 -31.24 6.74
N THR A 62 -3.63 -30.50 7.85
CA THR A 62 -4.37 -29.22 7.90
C THR A 62 -3.67 -28.12 7.13
N PHE A 63 -2.34 -28.14 7.07
CA PHE A 63 -1.56 -27.24 6.21
C PHE A 63 -1.75 -27.59 4.73
N GLU A 64 -1.75 -28.90 4.38
CA GLU A 64 -2.04 -29.34 3.02
C GLU A 64 -3.41 -28.87 2.55
N LEU A 65 -4.42 -28.97 3.43
CA LEU A 65 -5.78 -28.49 3.14
C LEU A 65 -5.78 -26.97 2.81
N VAL A 66 -5.07 -26.16 3.58
CA VAL A 66 -4.97 -24.71 3.32
C VAL A 66 -4.33 -24.45 1.95
N TYR A 67 -3.25 -25.16 1.59
CA TYR A 67 -2.63 -25.03 0.27
C TYR A 67 -3.57 -25.47 -0.86
N VAL A 68 -4.36 -26.52 -0.67
CA VAL A 68 -5.37 -26.94 -1.65
C VAL A 68 -6.45 -25.90 -1.83
N ILE A 69 -6.95 -25.32 -0.72
CA ILE A 69 -7.94 -24.23 -0.78
C ILE A 69 -7.35 -23.03 -1.50
N ASP A 70 -6.12 -22.62 -1.17
CA ASP A 70 -5.45 -21.50 -1.82
C ASP A 70 -5.31 -21.77 -3.33
N ALA A 71 -4.81 -22.93 -3.72
CA ALA A 71 -4.71 -23.32 -5.12
C ALA A 71 -6.08 -23.30 -5.84
N ALA A 72 -7.14 -23.74 -5.19
CA ALA A 72 -8.49 -23.73 -5.74
C ALA A 72 -9.00 -22.29 -5.96
N THR A 73 -8.62 -21.32 -5.13
CA THR A 73 -9.01 -19.91 -5.35
C THR A 73 -8.49 -19.34 -6.65
N PHE A 74 -7.34 -19.83 -7.18
CA PHE A 74 -6.80 -19.40 -8.47
C PHE A 74 -7.62 -19.88 -9.66
N LEU A 75 -8.50 -20.86 -9.50
CA LEU A 75 -9.41 -21.30 -10.57
C LEU A 75 -10.43 -20.23 -10.93
N VAL A 76 -10.81 -19.36 -9.99
CA VAL A 76 -11.77 -18.27 -10.23
C VAL A 76 -11.21 -17.24 -11.22
N PRO A 77 -10.05 -16.59 -10.98
CA PRO A 77 -9.48 -15.68 -11.96
C PRO A 77 -9.12 -16.40 -13.28
N LEU A 78 -8.68 -17.65 -13.24
CA LEU A 78 -8.42 -18.43 -14.45
C LEU A 78 -9.70 -18.60 -15.29
N ALA A 79 -10.82 -18.96 -14.68
CA ALA A 79 -12.12 -19.06 -15.36
C ALA A 79 -12.58 -17.72 -15.96
N LEU A 80 -12.36 -16.60 -15.23
CA LEU A 80 -12.66 -15.27 -15.74
C LEU A 80 -11.80 -14.91 -16.95
N TYR A 81 -10.49 -15.22 -16.91
CA TYR A 81 -9.59 -14.98 -18.04
C TYR A 81 -9.90 -15.84 -19.26
N LEU A 82 -10.24 -17.11 -19.07
CA LEU A 82 -10.58 -18.03 -20.16
C LEU A 82 -12.00 -17.82 -20.70
N GLY A 83 -12.90 -17.24 -19.89
CA GLY A 83 -14.30 -16.96 -20.22
C GLY A 83 -14.50 -15.51 -20.68
N PRO A 84 -15.14 -14.66 -19.86
CA PRO A 84 -15.59 -13.34 -20.26
C PRO A 84 -14.46 -12.37 -20.65
N LEU A 85 -13.28 -12.51 -20.04
CA LEU A 85 -12.13 -11.62 -20.31
C LEU A 85 -11.27 -12.07 -21.49
N ARG A 86 -11.51 -13.23 -22.07
CA ARG A 86 -10.74 -13.80 -23.18
C ARG A 86 -10.60 -12.86 -24.38
N HIS A 87 -11.63 -12.05 -24.64
CA HIS A 87 -11.67 -11.12 -25.78
C HIS A 87 -11.18 -9.71 -25.42
N HIS A 88 -11.02 -9.41 -24.14
CA HIS A 88 -10.45 -8.17 -23.64
C HIS A 88 -8.93 -8.36 -23.42
N GLY A 89 -8.24 -8.72 -24.51
CA GLY A 89 -6.78 -8.88 -24.44
C GLY A 89 -6.16 -7.60 -23.93
N GLY A 90 -5.43 -7.66 -22.80
CA GLY A 90 -4.73 -6.54 -22.16
C GLY A 90 -3.57 -5.98 -23.00
N ARG A 91 -3.75 -5.87 -24.32
CA ARG A 91 -2.85 -5.12 -25.18
C ARG A 91 -3.18 -3.65 -25.01
N VAL A 92 -2.43 -2.99 -24.13
CA VAL A 92 -2.36 -1.54 -24.17
C VAL A 92 -1.59 -1.20 -25.44
N GLU A 93 -2.28 -0.68 -26.45
CA GLU A 93 -1.61 -0.02 -27.56
C GLU A 93 -0.90 1.20 -26.96
N HIS A 94 0.42 1.11 -26.86
CA HIS A 94 1.20 2.31 -26.64
C HIS A 94 0.98 3.18 -27.88
N PRO A 95 0.57 4.45 -27.73
CA PRO A 95 0.60 5.38 -28.82
C PRO A 95 2.02 5.31 -29.38
N SER A 96 2.19 4.77 -30.57
CA SER A 96 3.44 4.83 -31.30
C SER A 96 3.69 6.33 -31.52
N SER A 97 4.62 6.92 -30.81
CA SER A 97 5.12 8.24 -31.13
C SER A 97 5.55 8.18 -32.59
N PRO A 98 5.10 9.14 -33.45
CA PRO A 98 5.45 9.14 -34.87
C PRO A 98 6.98 9.19 -35.10
N ASP A 99 7.72 9.71 -34.16
CA ASP A 99 9.17 9.69 -34.10
C ASP A 99 9.62 8.49 -33.28
N GLY A 100 10.24 7.50 -33.93
CA GLY A 100 10.70 6.22 -33.40
C GLY A 100 11.77 6.30 -32.29
N ASP A 101 11.85 7.37 -31.55
CA ASP A 101 12.68 7.56 -30.38
C ASP A 101 11.83 7.33 -29.11
N ALA A 102 11.65 6.05 -28.75
CA ALA A 102 11.35 5.74 -27.35
C ALA A 102 12.41 6.45 -26.49
N PRO A 103 11.99 7.24 -25.45
CA PRO A 103 12.95 7.98 -24.64
C PRO A 103 14.02 7.01 -24.12
N ARG A 104 15.26 7.13 -24.63
CA ARG A 104 16.40 6.29 -24.27
C ARG A 104 16.91 6.53 -22.84
N GLY A 105 16.12 7.22 -21.98
CA GLY A 105 16.44 7.48 -20.59
C GLY A 105 16.31 6.22 -19.73
N GLY A 106 17.45 5.68 -19.23
CA GLY A 106 17.47 4.59 -18.26
C GLY A 106 17.01 5.02 -16.86
N TYR A 107 17.02 4.07 -15.88
CA TYR A 107 16.78 4.37 -14.46
C TYR A 107 17.64 5.52 -13.92
N ALA A 108 18.84 5.73 -14.50
CA ALA A 108 19.69 6.87 -14.16
C ALA A 108 19.01 8.22 -14.39
N GLN A 109 18.16 8.36 -15.41
CA GLN A 109 17.39 9.58 -15.67
C GLN A 109 16.32 9.80 -14.60
N VAL A 110 15.62 8.74 -14.20
CA VAL A 110 14.60 8.78 -13.12
C VAL A 110 15.25 9.23 -11.81
N LEU A 111 16.42 8.67 -11.47
CA LEU A 111 17.15 8.97 -10.25
C LEU A 111 17.95 10.30 -10.32
N ARG A 112 18.05 10.93 -11.48
CA ARG A 112 18.59 12.32 -11.59
C ARG A 112 17.57 13.36 -11.12
N GLU A 113 16.29 13.07 -11.20
CA GLU A 113 15.24 13.96 -10.73
C GLU A 113 15.24 14.00 -9.19
N PRO A 114 15.54 15.16 -8.56
CA PRO A 114 15.78 15.22 -7.12
C PRO A 114 14.52 14.95 -6.28
N THR A 115 13.34 15.29 -6.79
CA THR A 115 12.08 15.00 -6.10
C THR A 115 11.78 13.51 -6.12
N MET A 116 12.05 12.84 -7.25
CA MET A 116 11.88 11.39 -7.35
C MET A 116 12.82 10.63 -6.40
N ARG A 117 14.07 11.06 -6.25
CA ARG A 117 14.99 10.47 -5.26
C ARG A 117 14.43 10.54 -3.84
N LEU A 118 13.84 11.68 -3.48
CA LEU A 118 13.21 11.83 -2.16
C LEU A 118 11.97 10.96 -2.03
N LEU A 119 11.15 10.80 -3.08
CA LEU A 119 10.00 9.89 -3.07
C LEU A 119 10.43 8.42 -2.98
N VAL A 120 11.49 8.01 -3.69
CA VAL A 120 12.07 6.66 -3.58
C VAL A 120 12.61 6.42 -2.18
N LEU A 121 13.34 7.39 -1.61
CA LEU A 121 13.84 7.30 -0.23
C LEU A 121 12.68 7.23 0.78
N LEU A 122 11.65 8.06 0.60
CA LEU A 122 10.45 8.03 1.45
C LEU A 122 9.74 6.68 1.35
N GLY A 123 9.58 6.15 0.11
CA GLY A 123 9.02 4.82 -0.14
C GLY A 123 9.83 3.72 0.55
N PHE A 124 11.16 3.77 0.47
CA PHE A 124 12.03 2.83 1.18
C PHE A 124 11.86 2.93 2.71
N ILE A 125 11.94 4.14 3.27
CA ILE A 125 11.81 4.33 4.72
C ILE A 125 10.44 3.84 5.21
N THR A 126 9.36 4.24 4.54
CA THR A 126 7.99 3.83 4.94
C THR A 126 7.77 2.33 4.79
N ALA A 127 8.29 1.70 3.75
CA ALA A 127 8.24 0.25 3.60
C ALA A 127 9.07 -0.45 4.69
N PHE A 128 10.26 0.08 5.02
CA PHE A 128 11.16 -0.49 6.01
C PHE A 128 10.59 -0.42 7.43
N ILE A 129 10.12 0.77 7.87
CA ILE A 129 9.57 0.96 9.22
C ILE A 129 8.11 0.50 9.33
N GLY A 130 7.40 0.35 8.21
CA GLY A 130 6.01 -0.06 8.14
C GLY A 130 5.89 -1.54 7.79
N TYR A 131 5.72 -1.83 6.51
CA TYR A 131 5.32 -3.16 6.03
C TYR A 131 6.30 -4.28 6.41
N ALA A 132 7.61 -4.06 6.24
CA ALA A 132 8.63 -5.04 6.58
C ALA A 132 8.63 -5.37 8.08
N GLN A 133 8.37 -4.37 8.92
CA GLN A 133 8.32 -4.58 10.37
C GLN A 133 6.96 -5.12 10.82
N PHE A 134 5.85 -4.65 10.26
CA PHE A 134 4.53 -5.15 10.60
C PHE A 134 4.36 -6.63 10.20
N GLY A 135 4.92 -7.03 9.04
CA GLY A 135 4.90 -8.41 8.56
C GLY A 135 5.70 -9.39 9.43
N VAL A 136 6.87 -9.01 9.93
CA VAL A 136 7.80 -9.91 10.63
C VAL A 136 8.16 -9.42 12.03
N GLY A 137 8.67 -8.20 12.15
CA GLY A 137 9.18 -7.65 13.41
C GLY A 137 8.11 -7.50 14.49
N PHE A 138 6.90 -7.05 14.11
CA PHE A 138 5.75 -6.94 15.00
C PHE A 138 5.39 -8.30 15.62
N GLN A 139 5.32 -9.35 14.78
CA GLN A 139 5.02 -10.71 15.26
C GLN A 139 6.11 -11.22 16.21
N ALA A 140 7.37 -11.06 15.82
CA ALA A 140 8.50 -11.47 16.64
C ALA A 140 8.48 -10.73 17.98
N PHE A 141 8.30 -9.40 17.99
CA PHE A 141 8.22 -8.59 19.20
C PHE A 141 7.04 -9.01 20.10
N ALA A 142 5.85 -9.14 19.52
CA ALA A 142 4.65 -9.52 20.26
C ALA A 142 4.80 -10.89 20.94
N ARG A 143 5.43 -11.86 20.26
CA ARG A 143 5.63 -13.21 20.79
C ARG A 143 6.78 -13.34 21.79
N SER A 144 7.95 -12.78 21.46
CA SER A 144 9.17 -13.00 22.24
C SER A 144 9.43 -11.94 23.31
N VAL A 145 8.85 -10.74 23.17
CA VAL A 145 9.08 -9.62 24.10
C VAL A 145 7.83 -9.30 24.93
N ALA A 146 6.66 -9.17 24.26
CA ALA A 146 5.41 -8.92 24.98
C ALA A 146 4.71 -10.21 25.47
N HIS A 147 5.23 -11.39 25.11
CA HIS A 147 4.78 -12.72 25.53
C HIS A 147 3.28 -13.00 25.29
N VAL A 148 2.68 -12.35 24.27
CA VAL A 148 1.27 -12.57 23.94
C VAL A 148 1.05 -13.90 23.22
N SER A 149 -0.15 -14.47 23.35
CA SER A 149 -0.52 -15.71 22.66
C SER A 149 -0.68 -15.48 21.14
N THR A 150 -0.62 -16.56 20.36
CA THR A 150 -0.92 -16.54 18.92
C THR A 150 -2.33 -16.05 18.63
N GLN A 151 -3.27 -16.34 19.52
CA GLN A 151 -4.65 -15.88 19.42
C GLN A 151 -4.75 -14.36 19.53
N VAL A 152 -4.04 -13.73 20.48
CA VAL A 152 -3.96 -12.26 20.62
C VAL A 152 -3.34 -11.64 19.38
N LEU A 153 -2.32 -12.26 18.80
CA LEU A 153 -1.73 -11.82 17.53
C LEU A 153 -2.76 -11.86 16.39
N GLY A 154 -3.58 -12.90 16.32
CA GLY A 154 -4.71 -12.96 15.39
C GLY A 154 -5.70 -11.81 15.59
N TRP A 155 -6.06 -11.50 16.83
CA TRP A 155 -6.91 -10.33 17.15
C TRP A 155 -6.27 -9.01 16.77
N ALA A 156 -4.95 -8.88 16.90
CA ALA A 156 -4.24 -7.68 16.47
C ALA A 156 -4.34 -7.45 14.96
N TYR A 157 -4.15 -8.49 14.14
CA TYR A 157 -4.36 -8.40 12.69
C TYR A 157 -5.82 -8.15 12.31
N ALA A 158 -6.75 -8.77 13.02
CA ALA A 158 -8.19 -8.51 12.83
C ALA A 158 -8.53 -7.05 13.14
N ALA A 159 -7.98 -6.48 14.23
CA ALA A 159 -8.16 -5.08 14.59
C ALA A 159 -7.57 -4.13 13.53
N ASN A 160 -6.36 -4.41 13.03
CA ASN A 160 -5.75 -3.67 11.92
C ASN A 160 -6.67 -3.66 10.69
N THR A 161 -7.09 -4.83 10.23
CA THR A 161 -7.97 -4.97 9.05
C THR A 161 -9.32 -4.27 9.25
N ALA A 162 -9.96 -4.46 10.40
CA ALA A 162 -11.25 -3.85 10.70
C ALA A 162 -11.18 -2.33 10.65
N VAL A 163 -10.13 -1.75 11.23
CA VAL A 163 -9.91 -0.30 11.22
C VAL A 163 -9.67 0.21 9.80
N ILE A 164 -8.86 -0.48 9.00
CA ILE A 164 -8.64 -0.10 7.59
C ILE A 164 -9.98 -0.07 6.85
N VAL A 165 -10.78 -1.13 6.92
CA VAL A 165 -12.06 -1.22 6.21
C VAL A 165 -13.02 -0.11 6.63
N VAL A 166 -13.12 0.18 7.92
CA VAL A 166 -14.04 1.21 8.46
C VAL A 166 -13.58 2.62 8.12
N VAL A 167 -12.26 2.89 8.26
CA VAL A 167 -11.73 4.26 8.21
C VAL A 167 -11.33 4.67 6.79
N GLN A 168 -11.05 3.73 5.87
CA GLN A 168 -10.53 4.02 4.53
C GLN A 168 -11.40 5.02 3.76
N ILE A 169 -12.72 4.82 3.71
CA ILE A 169 -13.62 5.72 2.96
C ILE A 169 -13.60 7.14 3.55
N LEU A 170 -13.57 7.25 4.89
CA LEU A 170 -13.47 8.54 5.56
C LEU A 170 -12.16 9.24 5.22
N VAL A 171 -11.03 8.51 5.26
CA VAL A 171 -9.72 9.07 4.94
C VAL A 171 -9.64 9.50 3.48
N LEU A 172 -10.17 8.74 2.54
CA LEU A 172 -10.23 9.14 1.13
C LEU A 172 -10.93 10.49 0.96
N ARG A 173 -12.06 10.71 1.66
CA ARG A 173 -12.77 12.00 1.67
C ARG A 173 -11.96 13.10 2.34
N LEU A 174 -11.26 12.80 3.43
CA LEU A 174 -10.42 13.76 4.16
C LEU A 174 -9.19 14.20 3.38
N VAL A 175 -8.58 13.30 2.59
CA VAL A 175 -7.35 13.57 1.84
C VAL A 175 -7.68 14.26 0.50
N SER A 176 -8.87 14.05 -0.05
CA SER A 176 -9.29 14.68 -1.32
C SER A 176 -9.22 16.21 -1.23
N GLY A 177 -8.55 16.82 -2.22
CA GLY A 177 -8.36 18.27 -2.30
C GLY A 177 -7.46 18.89 -1.21
N ARG A 178 -6.75 18.07 -0.42
CA ARG A 178 -5.79 18.52 0.59
C ARG A 178 -4.37 18.13 0.21
N ARG A 179 -3.39 18.80 0.85
CA ARG A 179 -1.97 18.50 0.64
C ARG A 179 -1.65 17.07 1.01
N ARG A 180 -1.20 16.29 0.05
CA ARG A 180 -0.79 14.88 0.21
C ARG A 180 0.33 14.73 1.24
N THR A 181 1.24 15.68 1.31
CA THR A 181 2.32 15.70 2.31
C THR A 181 1.79 15.76 3.75
N ARG A 182 0.68 16.43 4.00
CA ARG A 182 0.05 16.43 5.35
C ARG A 182 -0.52 15.07 5.72
N ALA A 183 -1.10 14.34 4.76
CA ALA A 183 -1.54 12.97 4.98
C ALA A 183 -0.37 12.06 5.36
N LEU A 184 0.78 12.19 4.67
CA LEU A 184 1.99 11.44 5.01
C LEU A 184 2.57 11.83 6.38
N LEU A 185 2.50 13.09 6.79
CA LEU A 185 2.92 13.50 8.13
C LEU A 185 2.01 12.92 9.23
N LEU A 186 0.69 12.87 8.98
CA LEU A 186 -0.25 12.20 9.89
C LEU A 186 0.06 10.70 9.99
N MET A 187 0.33 10.04 8.87
CA MET A 187 0.78 8.65 8.85
C MET A 187 2.05 8.47 9.70
N CYS A 188 3.07 9.32 9.54
CA CYS A 188 4.29 9.24 10.34
C CYS A 188 4.02 9.36 11.84
N GLY A 189 3.12 10.28 12.25
CA GLY A 189 2.69 10.45 13.63
C GLY A 189 1.96 9.22 14.17
N LEU A 190 1.02 8.67 13.40
CA LEU A 190 0.28 7.46 13.77
C LEU A 190 1.18 6.23 13.88
N TRP A 191 2.11 6.03 12.95
CA TRP A 191 3.04 4.91 13.03
C TRP A 191 4.06 5.07 14.17
N SER A 192 4.51 6.30 14.44
CA SER A 192 5.33 6.60 15.63
C SER A 192 4.58 6.23 16.91
N LEU A 193 3.30 6.61 17.03
CA LEU A 193 2.45 6.23 18.15
C LEU A 193 2.26 4.71 18.24
N SER A 194 2.00 4.05 17.11
CA SER A 194 1.87 2.59 17.03
C SER A 194 3.09 1.87 17.58
N TRP A 195 4.30 2.22 17.11
CA TRP A 195 5.53 1.60 17.58
C TRP A 195 5.85 1.92 19.04
N THR A 196 5.47 3.10 19.52
CA THR A 196 5.58 3.45 20.96
C THR A 196 4.66 2.59 21.80
N VAL A 197 3.39 2.42 21.38
CA VAL A 197 2.42 1.54 22.06
C VAL A 197 2.90 0.08 22.06
N LEU A 198 3.50 -0.40 20.96
CA LEU A 198 4.10 -1.72 20.90
C LEU A 198 5.26 -1.85 21.92
N GLY A 199 6.13 -0.83 22.04
CA GLY A 199 7.19 -0.78 23.03
C GLY A 199 6.66 -0.88 24.46
N LEU A 200 5.56 -0.18 24.76
CA LEU A 200 4.86 -0.28 26.06
C LEU A 200 4.29 -1.67 26.31
N ALA A 201 3.82 -2.37 25.25
CA ALA A 201 3.36 -3.74 25.36
C ALA A 201 4.49 -4.68 25.83
N GLY A 202 5.70 -4.51 25.29
CA GLY A 202 6.88 -5.27 25.74
C GLY A 202 7.20 -5.03 27.21
N TRP A 203 7.15 -3.78 27.67
CA TRP A 203 7.38 -3.45 29.09
C TRP A 203 6.30 -3.99 30.03
N SER A 204 5.06 -4.15 29.54
CA SER A 204 3.94 -4.67 30.35
C SER A 204 3.82 -6.19 30.33
N GLY A 205 4.49 -6.89 29.42
CA GLY A 205 4.35 -8.33 29.21
C GLY A 205 4.59 -9.18 30.46
N GLU A 206 5.61 -8.85 31.23
CA GLU A 206 5.94 -9.54 32.48
C GLU A 206 4.97 -9.22 33.64
N ARG A 207 4.21 -8.11 33.55
CA ARG A 207 3.33 -7.61 34.61
C ARG A 207 1.89 -8.03 34.41
N SER A 208 1.40 -8.01 33.19
CA SER A 208 0.01 -8.31 32.85
C SER A 208 -0.12 -8.74 31.38
N ALA A 209 -0.37 -10.01 31.17
CA ALA A 209 -0.62 -10.54 29.83
C ALA A 209 -1.83 -9.88 29.14
N THR A 210 -2.87 -9.52 29.92
CA THR A 210 -4.05 -8.80 29.39
C THR A 210 -3.68 -7.42 28.90
N MET A 211 -2.91 -6.65 29.68
CA MET A 211 -2.45 -5.31 29.27
C MET A 211 -1.58 -5.39 28.04
N ALA A 212 -0.61 -6.32 27.99
CA ALA A 212 0.24 -6.53 26.83
C ALA A 212 -0.60 -6.86 25.59
N GLY A 213 -1.60 -7.74 25.72
CA GLY A 213 -2.51 -8.09 24.63
C GLY A 213 -3.30 -6.91 24.10
N VAL A 214 -3.86 -6.10 25.00
CA VAL A 214 -4.60 -4.87 24.62
C VAL A 214 -3.69 -3.89 23.90
N LEU A 215 -2.48 -3.66 24.39
CA LEU A 215 -1.52 -2.74 23.76
C LEU A 215 -1.04 -3.25 22.39
N VAL A 216 -0.82 -4.55 22.22
CA VAL A 216 -0.49 -5.15 20.92
C VAL A 216 -1.64 -4.94 19.92
N CYS A 217 -2.89 -5.20 20.31
CA CYS A 217 -4.04 -4.95 19.46
C CYS A 217 -4.23 -3.45 19.14
N ALA A 218 -4.05 -2.58 20.13
CA ALA A 218 -4.14 -1.14 19.93
C ALA A 218 -3.03 -0.63 18.96
N SER A 219 -1.79 -1.11 19.12
CA SER A 219 -0.70 -0.79 18.21
C SER A 219 -1.05 -1.17 16.77
N ALA A 220 -1.55 -2.39 16.52
CA ALA A 220 -1.96 -2.85 15.20
C ALA A 220 -3.11 -2.00 14.61
N ALA A 221 -4.09 -1.63 15.41
CA ALA A 221 -5.19 -0.76 14.98
C ALA A 221 -4.69 0.65 14.60
N ILE A 222 -3.83 1.25 15.42
CA ILE A 222 -3.23 2.57 15.14
C ILE A 222 -2.37 2.51 13.87
N PHE A 223 -1.61 1.42 13.68
CA PHE A 223 -0.84 1.19 12.46
C PHE A 223 -1.74 1.19 11.23
N GLY A 224 -2.85 0.45 11.27
CA GLY A 224 -3.84 0.39 10.20
C GLY A 224 -4.43 1.76 9.85
N ILE A 225 -4.72 2.62 10.84
CA ILE A 225 -5.15 4.00 10.56
C ILE A 225 -4.07 4.73 9.75
N GLY A 226 -2.80 4.59 10.10
CA GLY A 226 -1.69 5.19 9.37
C GLY A 226 -1.60 4.71 7.92
N GLU A 227 -1.80 3.41 7.67
CA GLU A 227 -1.79 2.83 6.33
C GLU A 227 -2.82 3.46 5.40
N THR A 228 -4.02 3.79 5.93
CA THR A 228 -5.09 4.41 5.14
C THR A 228 -4.70 5.77 4.54
N PHE A 229 -3.73 6.46 5.14
CA PHE A 229 -3.17 7.72 4.61
C PHE A 229 -2.05 7.49 3.59
N LEU A 230 -1.25 6.44 3.75
CA LEU A 230 -0.10 6.15 2.88
C LEU A 230 -0.54 5.67 1.49
N GLN A 231 -1.44 4.69 1.47
CA GLN A 231 -1.81 3.95 0.26
C GLN A 231 -2.40 4.80 -0.88
N PRO A 232 -3.32 5.75 -0.62
CA PRO A 232 -3.82 6.61 -1.69
C PRO A 232 -2.85 7.75 -2.04
N THR A 233 -1.84 8.00 -1.21
CA THR A 233 -1.05 9.24 -1.28
C THR A 233 0.27 9.06 -2.00
N LEU A 234 1.15 8.18 -1.53
CA LEU A 234 2.50 8.03 -2.07
C LEU A 234 2.52 7.54 -3.52
N PRO A 235 1.75 6.50 -3.92
CA PRO A 235 1.68 6.08 -5.32
C PRO A 235 1.12 7.17 -6.25
N ALA A 236 0.14 7.94 -5.79
CA ALA A 236 -0.41 9.04 -6.57
C ALA A 236 0.64 10.14 -6.83
N MET A 237 1.45 10.49 -5.80
CA MET A 237 2.55 11.46 -5.97
C MET A 237 3.60 10.98 -6.98
N VAL A 238 3.97 9.70 -6.95
CA VAL A 238 4.91 9.11 -7.92
C VAL A 238 4.34 9.16 -9.33
N ASN A 239 3.06 8.80 -9.50
CA ASN A 239 2.40 8.78 -10.81
C ASN A 239 2.21 10.18 -11.39
N ASP A 240 1.87 11.17 -10.55
CA ASP A 240 1.65 12.56 -10.99
C ASP A 240 2.96 13.31 -11.25
N LEU A 241 4.07 12.88 -10.63
CA LEU A 241 5.40 13.40 -10.91
C LEU A 241 5.98 12.82 -12.21
N ALA A 242 5.57 11.62 -12.59
CA ALA A 242 6.15 10.87 -13.70
C ALA A 242 5.67 11.40 -15.06
N PRO A 243 6.58 11.78 -15.99
CA PRO A 243 6.22 11.98 -17.39
C PRO A 243 5.59 10.69 -17.96
N ASP A 244 4.60 10.82 -18.85
CA ASP A 244 3.85 9.67 -19.40
C ASP A 244 4.78 8.59 -19.98
N ALA A 245 5.79 8.98 -20.74
CA ALA A 245 6.77 8.09 -21.36
C ALA A 245 7.68 7.35 -20.36
N LEU A 246 7.80 7.84 -19.11
CA LEU A 246 8.68 7.29 -18.08
C LEU A 246 7.90 6.71 -16.90
N ARG A 247 6.56 6.78 -16.89
CA ARG A 247 5.71 6.37 -15.76
C ARG A 247 6.01 4.96 -15.28
N GLY A 248 6.22 4.01 -16.18
CA GLY A 248 6.60 2.65 -15.84
C GLY A 248 7.92 2.57 -15.06
N ARG A 249 8.94 3.36 -15.46
CA ARG A 249 10.24 3.40 -14.78
C ARG A 249 10.17 4.06 -13.39
N TYR A 250 9.35 5.11 -13.23
CA TYR A 250 9.10 5.74 -11.93
C TYR A 250 8.45 4.76 -10.97
N ASN A 251 7.41 4.04 -11.40
CA ASN A 251 6.75 3.02 -10.59
C ASN A 251 7.70 1.85 -10.27
N SER A 252 8.50 1.40 -11.23
CA SER A 252 9.49 0.32 -10.99
C SER A 252 10.58 0.73 -10.01
N ALA A 253 11.06 1.97 -10.06
CA ALA A 253 12.04 2.48 -9.08
C ALA A 253 11.43 2.53 -7.66
N SER A 254 10.17 2.97 -7.55
CA SER A 254 9.44 2.99 -6.28
C SER A 254 9.19 1.57 -5.74
N ALA A 255 8.77 0.64 -6.61
CA ALA A 255 8.57 -0.77 -6.25
C ALA A 255 9.89 -1.43 -5.83
N GLY A 256 10.98 -1.15 -6.52
CA GLY A 256 12.32 -1.66 -6.16
C GLY A 256 12.76 -1.21 -4.77
N ALA A 257 12.51 0.05 -4.42
CA ALA A 257 12.79 0.57 -3.07
C ALA A 257 11.93 -0.12 -1.99
N PHE A 258 10.65 -0.34 -2.30
CA PHE A 258 9.71 -1.05 -1.42
C PHE A 258 10.20 -2.49 -1.16
N HIS A 259 10.50 -3.26 -2.21
CA HIS A 259 10.96 -4.65 -2.05
C HIS A 259 12.34 -4.75 -1.40
N LEU A 260 13.23 -3.78 -1.66
CA LEU A 260 14.50 -3.74 -0.94
C LEU A 260 14.29 -3.57 0.56
N ALA A 261 13.35 -2.74 0.97
CA ALA A 261 12.99 -2.58 2.38
C ALA A 261 12.41 -3.87 2.99
N GLU A 262 11.59 -4.60 2.24
CA GLU A 262 11.06 -5.92 2.67
C GLU A 262 12.17 -6.97 2.83
N ILE A 263 13.24 -6.91 2.03
CA ILE A 263 14.38 -7.83 2.14
C ILE A 263 15.22 -7.50 3.37
N VAL A 264 15.52 -6.23 3.64
CA VAL A 264 16.43 -5.84 4.73
C VAL A 264 15.74 -5.67 6.07
N GLY A 265 14.42 -5.49 6.08
CA GLY A 265 13.64 -5.29 7.30
C GLY A 265 13.63 -6.48 8.26
N PRO A 266 13.33 -7.72 7.81
CA PRO A 266 13.32 -8.88 8.69
C PRO A 266 14.67 -9.18 9.37
N PRO A 267 15.83 -9.13 8.69
CA PRO A 267 17.14 -9.23 9.34
C PRO A 267 17.36 -8.17 10.42
N PHE A 268 16.95 -6.92 10.18
CA PHE A 268 17.04 -5.85 11.16
C PHE A 268 16.25 -6.17 12.44
N ALA A 269 14.98 -6.61 12.30
CA ALA A 269 14.16 -7.05 13.42
C ALA A 269 14.79 -8.24 14.16
N GLY A 270 15.22 -9.26 13.41
CA GLY A 270 15.84 -10.46 13.95
C GLY A 270 17.11 -10.17 14.77
N LEU A 271 17.96 -9.29 14.25
CA LEU A 271 19.18 -8.87 14.95
C LEU A 271 18.86 -8.17 16.28
N LEU A 272 18.01 -7.17 16.29
CA LEU A 272 17.74 -6.39 17.49
C LEU A 272 16.94 -7.19 18.52
N ILE A 273 15.90 -7.88 18.11
CA ILE A 273 15.06 -8.66 19.03
C ILE A 273 15.82 -9.89 19.53
N GLY A 274 16.56 -10.57 18.66
CA GLY A 274 17.33 -11.77 19.00
C GLY A 274 18.50 -11.51 19.97
N HIS A 275 19.03 -10.28 19.99
CA HIS A 275 20.07 -9.88 20.95
C HIS A 275 19.52 -9.14 22.18
N ALA A 276 18.23 -9.30 22.50
CA ALA A 276 17.55 -8.63 23.61
C ALA A 276 17.59 -7.09 23.56
N LEU A 277 17.71 -6.51 22.37
CA LEU A 277 17.71 -5.06 22.12
C LEU A 277 16.34 -4.55 21.71
N ALA A 278 15.26 -5.12 22.25
CA ALA A 278 13.88 -4.82 21.86
C ALA A 278 13.49 -3.34 22.04
N GLY A 279 14.03 -2.68 23.09
CA GLY A 279 13.83 -1.22 23.27
C GLY A 279 14.49 -0.38 22.16
N TRP A 280 15.67 -0.78 21.70
CA TRP A 280 16.35 -0.14 20.58
C TRP A 280 15.62 -0.40 19.25
N TYR A 281 15.01 -1.58 19.10
CA TYR A 281 14.18 -1.88 17.95
C TYR A 281 13.01 -0.90 17.82
N THR A 282 12.18 -0.75 18.86
CA THR A 282 11.03 0.16 18.82
C THR A 282 11.46 1.63 18.72
N LEU A 283 12.54 2.03 19.41
CA LEU A 283 13.11 3.37 19.28
C LEU A 283 13.58 3.67 17.85
N ALA A 284 14.26 2.73 17.20
CA ALA A 284 14.71 2.90 15.82
C ALA A 284 13.54 3.07 14.85
N LEU A 285 12.41 2.37 15.06
CA LEU A 285 11.20 2.54 14.26
C LEU A 285 10.55 3.92 14.46
N VAL A 286 10.49 4.39 15.72
CA VAL A 286 10.01 5.74 16.04
C VAL A 286 10.90 6.81 15.38
N LEU A 287 12.22 6.68 15.49
CA LEU A 287 13.18 7.58 14.84
C LEU A 287 13.07 7.50 13.31
N GLY A 288 12.81 6.31 12.76
CA GLY A 288 12.52 6.11 11.34
C GLY A 288 11.25 6.87 10.89
N CYS A 289 10.21 6.92 11.73
CA CYS A 289 9.01 7.73 11.46
C CYS A 289 9.34 9.23 11.45
N VAL A 290 10.20 9.69 12.37
CA VAL A 290 10.68 11.09 12.37
C VAL A 290 11.50 11.38 11.10
N GLY A 291 12.36 10.44 10.68
CA GLY A 291 13.09 10.53 9.43
C GLY A 291 12.17 10.60 8.21
N ALA A 292 11.13 9.75 8.16
CA ALA A 292 10.12 9.80 7.10
C ALA A 292 9.39 11.15 7.08
N ALA A 293 9.06 11.71 8.24
CA ALA A 293 8.44 13.05 8.35
C ALA A 293 9.38 14.14 7.83
N ALA A 294 10.68 14.08 8.17
CA ALA A 294 11.67 15.03 7.67
C ALA A 294 11.83 14.96 6.14
N VAL A 295 11.88 13.74 5.57
CA VAL A 295 11.91 13.54 4.12
C VAL A 295 10.61 14.04 3.47
N THR A 296 9.44 13.82 4.09
CA THR A 296 8.15 14.32 3.60
C THR A 296 8.15 15.85 3.53
N LEU A 297 8.68 16.55 4.53
CA LEU A 297 8.84 18.01 4.52
C LEU A 297 9.83 18.48 3.44
N ALA A 298 10.90 17.73 3.20
CA ALA A 298 11.83 18.02 2.10
C ALA A 298 11.18 17.83 0.72
N VAL A 299 10.34 16.81 0.57
CA VAL A 299 9.51 16.57 -0.62
C VAL A 299 8.53 17.72 -0.83
N GLU A 300 7.82 18.17 0.21
CA GLU A 300 6.84 19.27 0.13
C GLU A 300 7.43 20.55 -0.48
N ARG A 301 8.67 20.86 -0.12
CA ARG A 301 9.38 22.07 -0.61
C ARG A 301 9.70 22.03 -2.12
N ARG A 302 9.64 20.84 -2.73
CA ARG A 302 9.99 20.61 -4.14
C ARG A 302 8.80 20.28 -5.03
N LEU A 303 7.67 19.93 -4.44
CA LEU A 303 6.48 19.56 -5.18
C LEU A 303 5.73 20.78 -5.71
N SER A 304 5.25 20.69 -6.95
CA SER A 304 4.23 21.61 -7.43
C SER A 304 2.92 21.44 -6.66
N PRO A 305 2.11 22.50 -6.53
CA PRO A 305 0.80 22.41 -5.89
C PRO A 305 -0.08 21.29 -6.45
N ALA A 306 -0.05 21.08 -7.77
CA ALA A 306 -0.83 20.04 -8.45
C ALA A 306 -0.44 18.63 -7.99
N VAL A 307 0.86 18.29 -8.00
CA VAL A 307 1.36 16.98 -7.53
C VAL A 307 1.13 16.80 -6.04
N ASN A 308 1.09 17.88 -5.26
CA ASN A 308 0.76 17.83 -3.82
C ASN A 308 -0.76 17.81 -3.55
N GLY A 309 -1.60 17.61 -4.59
CA GLY A 309 -3.05 17.50 -4.44
C GLY A 309 -3.81 18.83 -4.32
N LEU A 310 -3.12 19.96 -4.53
CA LEU A 310 -3.75 21.28 -4.57
C LEU A 310 -3.91 21.69 -6.05
N GLY A 311 -5.13 21.73 -6.54
CA GLY A 311 -5.40 22.11 -7.93
C GLY A 311 -5.95 20.98 -8.80
N ALA A 312 -6.19 19.78 -8.27
CA ALA A 312 -7.15 18.87 -8.85
C ALA A 312 -8.54 19.54 -8.78
N PRO A 313 -9.35 19.53 -9.85
CA PRO A 313 -10.74 19.96 -9.76
C PRO A 313 -11.36 19.24 -8.56
N ARG A 314 -12.08 19.96 -7.71
CA ARG A 314 -13.02 19.29 -6.78
C ARG A 314 -13.84 18.39 -7.68
N GLU A 315 -13.87 17.08 -7.38
CA GLU A 315 -14.82 16.20 -8.04
C GLU A 315 -16.16 16.93 -8.05
N PRO A 316 -16.81 17.06 -9.22
CA PRO A 316 -18.16 17.59 -9.23
C PRO A 316 -18.91 16.75 -8.20
N ASP A 317 -19.63 17.41 -7.33
CA ASP A 317 -20.53 16.76 -6.38
C ASP A 317 -21.63 16.07 -7.18
N VAL A 318 -21.28 14.89 -7.73
CA VAL A 318 -22.17 14.09 -8.62
C VAL A 318 -23.49 13.83 -7.90
N ALA A 319 -23.46 13.71 -6.58
CA ALA A 319 -24.68 13.60 -5.77
C ALA A 319 -25.44 14.93 -5.72
N GLY A 320 -24.76 16.06 -5.63
CA GLY A 320 -25.36 17.39 -5.69
C GLY A 320 -25.83 17.77 -7.08
N GLU A 321 -25.07 17.43 -8.14
CA GLU A 321 -25.49 17.64 -9.53
C GLU A 321 -26.69 16.76 -9.89
N LEU A 322 -26.68 15.48 -9.51
CA LEU A 322 -27.81 14.58 -9.70
C LEU A 322 -29.05 15.05 -8.92
N ALA A 323 -28.86 15.54 -7.70
CA ALA A 323 -29.96 16.13 -6.92
C ALA A 323 -30.52 17.40 -7.56
N LEU A 324 -29.66 18.25 -8.14
CA LEU A 324 -30.04 19.44 -8.88
C LEU A 324 -30.75 19.11 -10.21
N GLU A 325 -30.28 18.09 -10.93
CA GLU A 325 -30.94 17.61 -12.15
C GLU A 325 -32.31 17.01 -11.86
N VAL A 326 -32.44 16.18 -10.83
CA VAL A 326 -33.74 15.65 -10.37
C VAL A 326 -34.68 16.76 -9.93
N GLN A 327 -34.15 17.79 -9.27
CA GLN A 327 -34.94 18.93 -8.85
C GLN A 327 -35.37 19.82 -10.04
N ARG A 328 -34.52 20.00 -11.05
CA ARG A 328 -34.85 20.70 -12.30
C ARG A 328 -35.86 19.93 -13.11
N ALA A 329 -35.74 18.61 -13.25
CA ALA A 329 -36.71 17.77 -13.92
C ALA A 329 -38.09 17.81 -13.26
N LYS A 330 -38.16 17.85 -11.93
CA LYS A 330 -39.43 18.04 -11.19
C LYS A 330 -40.03 19.43 -11.34
N LEU A 331 -39.24 20.46 -11.62
CA LEU A 331 -39.74 21.84 -11.80
C LEU A 331 -40.11 22.13 -13.27
N SER A 332 -39.53 21.36 -14.23
CA SER A 332 -39.87 21.49 -15.65
C SER A 332 -41.15 20.73 -16.08
N GLY A 333 -41.72 19.88 -15.21
CA GLY A 333 -43.03 19.27 -15.45
C GLY A 333 -43.03 18.20 -16.55
N GLU A 334 -41.88 17.61 -16.93
CA GLU A 334 -41.76 16.43 -17.79
C GLU A 334 -41.64 15.13 -17.01
#